data_ca3b760557a43937dfe01bc415950778
#
_entry.id   ca3b760557a43937dfe01bc415950778
#
_cell.length_a   1.000
_cell.length_b   1.000
_cell.length_c   1.000
_cell.angle_alpha   90.00
_cell.angle_beta   90.00
_cell.angle_gamma   90.00
#
_symmetry.space_group_name_H-M   'P 1'
#
loop_
_entity.id
_entity.type
_entity.pdbx_description
1 polymer ?
#
loop_
_entity_poly.entity_id
_entity_poly.type
_entity_poly.pdbx_seq_one_letter_code
_entity_poly.pdbx_strand_id
1 'polypeptide(L)'
;PPDPRRTPDHGTVRVTLRTSQGPIGLTLDREQAPCTVQSFLHLARHRFYDRTPCHRLTAYPTLKVLQCGDPSGTGEGGPGYRYADELPTDLPPAPTDPTGVRRLYARGTLAMANAGPDTNGSQFFLVQSDSALRPNYTVFGTIDEAGLATLDRIAAGGIAATPDDPAPVDGAPALPVEICRATRGR
;
A
#
# COMPACT_ATOMS: atom_id res chain seq x y z
N PRO A 1 13.04 -12.96 0.31
CA PRO A 1 14.02 -12.59 1.34
C PRO A 1 14.66 -13.82 1.93
N PRO A 2 15.90 -13.72 2.49
CA PRO A 2 16.43 -14.84 3.26
C PRO A 2 15.47 -15.11 4.42
N ASP A 3 15.26 -16.39 4.71
CA ASP A 3 14.50 -16.81 5.88
C ASP A 3 15.44 -16.73 7.10
N PRO A 4 15.38 -15.68 7.92
CA PRO A 4 16.27 -15.55 9.06
C PRO A 4 15.82 -16.51 10.17
N ARG A 5 16.77 -16.98 10.96
CA ARG A 5 16.45 -17.77 12.16
C ARG A 5 15.51 -17.05 13.14
N ARG A 6 15.47 -15.71 13.06
CA ARG A 6 14.59 -14.84 13.84
C ARG A 6 14.26 -13.58 13.04
N THR A 7 12.98 -13.34 12.78
CA THR A 7 12.48 -12.09 12.22
C THR A 7 12.34 -11.07 13.36
N PRO A 8 12.87 -9.83 13.21
CA PRO A 8 12.62 -8.78 14.19
C PRO A 8 11.12 -8.48 14.30
N ASP A 9 10.57 -8.65 15.48
CA ASP A 9 9.13 -8.58 15.80
C ASP A 9 8.77 -7.41 16.73
N HIS A 10 9.69 -6.48 16.95
CA HIS A 10 9.47 -5.31 17.81
C HIS A 10 9.94 -4.00 17.17
N GLY A 11 9.26 -2.92 17.56
CA GLY A 11 9.58 -1.57 17.19
C GLY A 11 9.23 -1.22 15.74
N THR A 12 9.49 0.02 15.38
CA THR A 12 9.13 0.57 14.07
C THR A 12 10.34 0.86 13.21
N VAL A 13 10.13 0.94 11.89
CA VAL A 13 11.15 1.32 10.92
C VAL A 13 10.60 2.40 10.00
N ARG A 14 11.33 3.50 9.87
CA ARG A 14 10.99 4.55 8.90
C ARG A 14 11.52 4.20 7.52
N VAL A 15 10.67 4.41 6.51
CA VAL A 15 11.02 4.32 5.09
C VAL A 15 10.46 5.54 4.38
N THR A 16 11.21 6.09 3.44
CA THR A 16 10.72 7.15 2.56
C THR A 16 10.65 6.62 1.13
N LEU A 17 9.45 6.68 0.56
CA LEU A 17 9.26 6.54 -0.88
C LEU A 17 9.43 7.93 -1.51
N ARG A 18 10.49 8.11 -2.29
CA ARG A 18 10.63 9.29 -3.13
C ARG A 18 9.88 9.04 -4.41
N THR A 19 8.77 9.74 -4.60
CA THR A 19 7.97 9.59 -5.82
C THR A 19 8.11 10.79 -6.74
N SER A 20 7.69 10.63 -7.99
CA SER A 20 7.61 11.73 -8.97
C SER A 20 6.66 12.86 -8.54
N GLN A 21 5.75 12.59 -7.60
CA GLN A 21 4.76 13.55 -7.09
C GLN A 21 5.12 14.11 -5.71
N GLY A 22 6.24 13.70 -5.13
CA GLY A 22 6.69 14.12 -3.80
C GLY A 22 7.00 12.94 -2.88
N PRO A 23 7.56 13.20 -1.70
CA PRO A 23 7.90 12.15 -0.77
C PRO A 23 6.66 11.59 -0.06
N ILE A 24 6.70 10.29 0.25
CA ILE A 24 5.74 9.62 1.12
C ILE A 24 6.55 8.92 2.22
N GLY A 25 6.46 9.45 3.44
CA GLY A 25 7.08 8.84 4.60
C GLY A 25 6.20 7.74 5.18
N LEU A 26 6.81 6.60 5.47
CA LEU A 26 6.18 5.42 6.03
C LEU A 26 6.80 5.09 7.37
N THR A 27 5.98 4.70 8.34
CA THR A 27 6.41 4.06 9.57
C THR A 27 5.90 2.63 9.56
N LEU A 28 6.81 1.68 9.40
CA LEU A 28 6.51 0.25 9.35
C LEU A 28 6.49 -0.32 10.76
N ASP A 29 5.50 -1.13 11.08
CA ASP A 29 5.27 -1.71 12.40
C ASP A 29 5.59 -3.21 12.42
N ARG A 30 6.67 -3.57 13.13
CA ARG A 30 7.13 -4.95 13.25
C ARG A 30 6.31 -5.78 14.23
N GLU A 31 5.64 -5.16 15.17
CA GLU A 31 4.80 -5.89 16.13
C GLU A 31 3.54 -6.38 15.43
N GLN A 32 3.01 -5.56 14.52
CA GLN A 32 1.80 -5.87 13.78
C GLN A 32 2.04 -6.89 12.65
N ALA A 33 3.16 -6.77 11.90
CA ALA A 33 3.41 -7.60 10.73
C ALA A 33 4.93 -7.80 10.49
N PRO A 34 5.60 -8.59 11.34
CA PRO A 34 7.06 -8.76 11.28
C PRO A 34 7.58 -9.31 9.95
N CYS A 35 6.93 -10.33 9.38
CA CYS A 35 7.33 -10.94 8.12
C CYS A 35 7.11 -10.00 6.93
N THR A 36 6.00 -9.27 6.92
CA THR A 36 5.69 -8.26 5.90
C THR A 36 6.69 -7.11 5.93
N VAL A 37 6.98 -6.57 7.12
CA VAL A 37 7.99 -5.51 7.26
C VAL A 37 9.36 -5.99 6.80
N GLN A 38 9.75 -7.21 7.13
CA GLN A 38 11.01 -7.80 6.66
C GLN A 38 11.05 -7.93 5.14
N SER A 39 9.99 -8.46 4.52
CA SER A 39 9.88 -8.59 3.07
C SER A 39 9.98 -7.23 2.39
N PHE A 40 9.21 -6.25 2.86
CA PHE A 40 9.22 -4.89 2.32
C PHE A 40 10.62 -4.24 2.41
N LEU A 41 11.28 -4.35 3.56
CA LEU A 41 12.63 -3.80 3.76
C LEU A 41 13.68 -4.50 2.89
N HIS A 42 13.54 -5.82 2.70
CA HIS A 42 14.40 -6.59 1.80
C HIS A 42 14.26 -6.08 0.36
N LEU A 43 13.05 -5.94 -0.14
CA LEU A 43 12.76 -5.44 -1.48
C LEU A 43 13.26 -4.00 -1.67
N ALA A 44 13.01 -3.11 -0.70
CA ALA A 44 13.50 -1.74 -0.73
C ALA A 44 15.04 -1.67 -0.77
N ARG A 45 15.72 -2.48 0.05
CA ARG A 45 17.19 -2.57 0.07
C ARG A 45 17.77 -3.03 -1.26
N HIS A 46 17.09 -3.94 -1.95
CA HIS A 46 17.52 -4.46 -3.26
C HIS A 46 16.99 -3.62 -4.43
N ARG A 47 16.45 -2.43 -4.14
CA ARG A 47 15.93 -1.48 -5.14
C ARG A 47 14.81 -2.05 -6.01
N PHE A 48 14.08 -3.01 -5.49
CA PHE A 48 12.97 -3.63 -6.22
C PHE A 48 11.87 -2.62 -6.57
N TYR A 49 11.63 -1.66 -5.69
CA TYR A 49 10.63 -0.60 -5.88
C TYR A 49 11.13 0.59 -6.70
N ASP A 50 12.44 0.68 -6.96
CA ASP A 50 13.01 1.83 -7.68
C ASP A 50 12.52 1.84 -9.14
N ARG A 51 12.03 2.98 -9.60
CA ARG A 51 11.46 3.20 -10.94
C ARG A 51 10.23 2.33 -11.25
N THR A 52 9.42 2.06 -10.24
CA THR A 52 8.18 1.31 -10.40
C THR A 52 6.97 2.23 -10.33
N PRO A 53 5.91 1.99 -11.12
CA PRO A 53 4.72 2.81 -11.10
C PRO A 53 3.82 2.46 -9.90
N CYS A 54 3.04 3.46 -9.44
CA CYS A 54 1.81 3.19 -8.72
C CYS A 54 0.70 3.10 -9.76
N HIS A 55 0.31 1.90 -10.10
CA HIS A 55 -0.46 1.59 -11.30
C HIS A 55 -1.97 1.78 -11.14
N ARG A 56 -2.48 1.91 -9.89
CA ARG A 56 -3.92 1.97 -9.63
C ARG A 56 -4.26 3.00 -8.56
N LEU A 57 -5.20 3.86 -8.86
CA LEU A 57 -5.87 4.77 -7.94
C LEU A 57 -7.36 4.45 -7.93
N THR A 58 -7.97 4.45 -6.74
CA THR A 58 -9.42 4.26 -6.61
C THR A 58 -10.08 5.47 -5.95
N ALA A 59 -11.30 5.76 -6.37
CA ALA A 59 -12.11 6.89 -5.90
C ALA A 59 -13.56 6.47 -5.60
N TYR A 60 -13.78 5.19 -5.25
CA TYR A 60 -15.09 4.73 -4.80
C TYR A 60 -15.49 5.43 -3.48
N PRO A 61 -16.79 5.58 -3.20
CA PRO A 61 -17.22 6.13 -1.91
C PRO A 61 -16.65 5.41 -0.69
N THR A 62 -16.41 4.10 -0.81
CA THR A 62 -15.93 3.23 0.28
C THR A 62 -14.51 2.68 0.09
N LEU A 63 -13.80 3.08 -0.97
CA LEU A 63 -12.43 2.64 -1.24
C LEU A 63 -11.63 3.73 -1.95
N LYS A 64 -10.69 4.33 -1.25
CA LYS A 64 -9.85 5.43 -1.76
C LYS A 64 -8.39 5.15 -1.44
N VAL A 65 -7.71 4.48 -2.36
CA VAL A 65 -6.34 4.01 -2.18
C VAL A 65 -5.49 4.26 -3.42
N LEU A 66 -4.19 4.40 -3.21
CA LEU A 66 -3.16 4.32 -4.25
C LEU A 66 -2.42 3.00 -4.11
N GLN A 67 -2.42 2.16 -5.14
CA GLN A 67 -1.74 0.86 -5.14
C GLN A 67 -0.46 0.91 -5.96
N CYS A 68 0.62 0.40 -5.38
CA CYS A 68 1.98 0.41 -5.90
C CYS A 68 2.64 -0.97 -5.72
N GLY A 69 3.92 -1.08 -6.11
CA GLY A 69 4.76 -2.23 -5.78
C GLY A 69 4.76 -3.35 -6.82
N ASP A 70 4.19 -3.09 -7.98
CA ASP A 70 4.30 -3.95 -9.15
C ASP A 70 5.27 -3.33 -10.18
N PRO A 71 6.45 -3.91 -10.41
CA PRO A 71 7.40 -3.38 -11.40
C PRO A 71 6.88 -3.40 -12.84
N SER A 72 5.95 -4.32 -13.14
CA SER A 72 5.35 -4.41 -14.48
C SER A 72 4.29 -3.33 -14.73
N GLY A 73 3.70 -2.78 -13.67
CA GLY A 73 2.61 -1.80 -13.76
C GLY A 73 1.28 -2.38 -14.23
N THR A 74 1.16 -3.70 -14.37
CA THR A 74 -0.07 -4.36 -14.87
C THR A 74 -1.05 -4.71 -13.74
N GLY A 75 -0.58 -4.72 -12.49
CA GLY A 75 -1.30 -5.22 -11.32
C GLY A 75 -1.10 -6.72 -11.05
N GLU A 76 -0.38 -7.42 -11.92
CA GLU A 76 -0.14 -8.87 -11.81
C GLU A 76 1.31 -9.21 -11.42
N GLY A 77 2.22 -8.24 -11.46
CA GLY A 77 3.63 -8.44 -11.14
C GLY A 77 3.91 -8.58 -9.66
N GLY A 78 5.06 -9.13 -9.34
CA GLY A 78 5.50 -9.38 -7.97
C GLY A 78 6.96 -9.80 -7.86
N PRO A 79 7.42 -10.16 -6.65
CA PRO A 79 8.83 -10.40 -6.37
C PRO A 79 9.29 -11.82 -6.68
N GLY A 80 8.44 -12.65 -7.29
CA GLY A 80 8.74 -14.06 -7.56
C GLY A 80 8.52 -15.01 -6.37
N TYR A 81 7.96 -14.52 -5.26
CA TYR A 81 7.57 -15.32 -4.10
C TYR A 81 6.26 -14.79 -3.49
N ARG A 82 5.64 -15.61 -2.64
CA ARG A 82 4.48 -15.25 -1.83
C ARG A 82 4.73 -15.62 -0.38
N TYR A 83 4.01 -14.96 0.54
CA TYR A 83 4.08 -15.27 1.97
C TYR A 83 2.71 -15.09 2.63
N ALA A 84 2.56 -15.71 3.81
CA ALA A 84 1.32 -15.78 4.56
C ALA A 84 0.84 -14.39 5.03
N ASP A 85 -0.45 -14.28 5.25
CA ASP A 85 -1.08 -13.11 5.82
C ASP A 85 -0.70 -12.93 7.30
N GLU A 86 -0.56 -11.66 7.71
CA GLU A 86 -0.48 -11.21 9.10
C GLU A 86 -1.66 -10.26 9.31
N LEU A 87 -2.87 -10.87 9.46
CA LEU A 87 -4.12 -10.11 9.42
C LEU A 87 -4.31 -9.25 10.67
N PRO A 88 -4.84 -8.00 10.50
CA PRO A 88 -5.16 -7.14 11.63
C PRO A 88 -6.34 -7.70 12.42
N THR A 89 -6.26 -7.67 13.75
CA THR A 89 -7.29 -8.18 14.67
C THR A 89 -8.08 -7.08 15.36
N ASP A 90 -7.62 -5.83 15.27
CA ASP A 90 -8.08 -4.70 16.07
C ASP A 90 -8.74 -3.57 15.25
N LEU A 91 -8.93 -3.76 13.94
CA LEU A 91 -9.59 -2.77 13.10
C LEU A 91 -11.06 -2.58 13.51
N PRO A 92 -11.50 -1.32 13.73
CA PRO A 92 -12.89 -1.05 14.08
C PRO A 92 -13.84 -1.37 12.91
N PRO A 93 -15.13 -1.62 13.21
CA PRO A 93 -16.14 -1.76 12.15
C PRO A 93 -16.17 -0.53 11.24
N ALA A 94 -16.34 -0.76 9.94
CA ALA A 94 -16.48 0.35 9.00
C ALA A 94 -17.84 1.04 9.19
N PRO A 95 -17.90 2.36 9.44
CA PRO A 95 -19.16 3.08 9.66
C PRO A 95 -20.12 3.03 8.46
N THR A 96 -19.57 2.80 7.27
CA THR A 96 -20.33 2.72 6.01
C THR A 96 -20.84 1.31 5.71
N ASP A 97 -20.54 0.32 6.55
CA ASP A 97 -21.00 -1.06 6.37
C ASP A 97 -21.95 -1.51 7.48
N PRO A 98 -23.27 -1.44 7.26
CA PRO A 98 -24.26 -1.86 8.25
C PRO A 98 -24.24 -3.37 8.52
N THR A 99 -23.60 -4.17 7.68
CA THR A 99 -23.50 -5.63 7.85
C THR A 99 -22.42 -6.02 8.86
N GLY A 100 -21.52 -5.11 9.20
CA GLY A 100 -20.41 -5.33 10.13
C GLY A 100 -19.31 -6.29 9.60
N VAL A 101 -19.36 -6.65 8.33
CA VAL A 101 -18.37 -7.56 7.70
C VAL A 101 -17.08 -6.81 7.36
N ARG A 102 -17.19 -5.54 7.01
CA ARG A 102 -16.05 -4.70 6.64
C ARG A 102 -15.48 -3.98 7.86
N ARG A 103 -14.19 -3.73 7.80
CA ARG A 103 -13.45 -2.97 8.80
C ARG A 103 -12.95 -1.66 8.21
N LEU A 104 -12.73 -0.71 9.08
CA LEU A 104 -12.20 0.59 8.71
C LEU A 104 -10.68 0.50 8.55
N TYR A 105 -10.23 0.62 7.33
CA TYR A 105 -8.85 0.97 7.01
C TYR A 105 -8.79 2.50 6.96
N ALA A 106 -8.39 3.08 8.08
CA ALA A 106 -8.40 4.55 8.23
C ALA A 106 -7.40 5.22 7.29
N ARG A 107 -7.69 6.49 6.98
CA ARG A 107 -6.73 7.34 6.26
C ARG A 107 -5.34 7.25 6.87
N GLY A 108 -4.33 7.03 6.06
CA GLY A 108 -2.95 6.88 6.49
C GLY A 108 -2.52 5.45 6.77
N THR A 109 -3.40 4.47 6.60
CA THR A 109 -3.04 3.06 6.69
C THR A 109 -2.19 2.62 5.50
N LEU A 110 -1.16 1.82 5.77
CA LEU A 110 -0.35 1.11 4.78
C LEU A 110 -0.64 -0.39 4.91
N ALA A 111 -1.10 -1.03 3.82
CA ALA A 111 -1.45 -2.44 3.82
C ALA A 111 -0.98 -3.16 2.54
N MET A 112 -0.83 -4.49 2.62
CA MET A 112 -0.48 -5.32 1.46
C MET A 112 -1.71 -5.56 0.59
N ALA A 113 -1.52 -5.46 -0.72
CA ALA A 113 -2.46 -6.01 -1.70
C ALA A 113 -2.18 -7.51 -1.87
N ASN A 114 -3.24 -8.29 -2.14
CA ASN A 114 -3.15 -9.72 -2.36
C ASN A 114 -4.16 -10.20 -3.41
N ALA A 115 -4.02 -11.45 -3.84
CA ALA A 115 -4.92 -12.14 -4.76
C ALA A 115 -5.69 -13.29 -4.06
N GLY A 116 -5.95 -13.14 -2.76
CA GLY A 116 -6.58 -14.13 -1.88
C GLY A 116 -5.69 -14.47 -0.69
N PRO A 117 -6.11 -15.39 0.18
CA PRO A 117 -5.36 -15.75 1.37
C PRO A 117 -3.92 -16.17 1.07
N ASP A 118 -2.99 -15.71 1.90
CA ASP A 118 -1.57 -16.10 1.87
C ASP A 118 -0.86 -15.84 0.52
N THR A 119 -1.27 -14.77 -0.18
CA THR A 119 -0.69 -14.40 -1.47
C THR A 119 0.01 -13.04 -1.46
N ASN A 120 0.45 -12.57 -0.29
CA ASN A 120 1.24 -11.35 -0.20
C ASN A 120 2.53 -11.47 -1.02
N GLY A 121 2.87 -10.43 -1.73
CA GLY A 121 4.08 -10.36 -2.55
C GLY A 121 4.81 -9.03 -2.33
N SER A 122 4.80 -8.18 -3.35
CA SER A 122 5.40 -6.84 -3.29
C SER A 122 4.39 -5.70 -3.39
N GLN A 123 3.17 -5.97 -3.87
CA GLN A 123 2.17 -4.93 -4.05
C GLN A 123 1.58 -4.50 -2.71
N PHE A 124 1.44 -3.20 -2.53
CA PHE A 124 0.87 -2.58 -1.34
C PHE A 124 -0.04 -1.41 -1.73
N PHE A 125 -0.90 -1.00 -0.82
CA PHE A 125 -1.74 0.17 -1.02
C PHE A 125 -1.64 1.16 0.14
N LEU A 126 -1.81 2.41 -0.21
CA LEU A 126 -1.75 3.59 0.64
C LEU A 126 -3.17 4.15 0.75
N VAL A 127 -3.74 4.14 1.95
CA VAL A 127 -5.12 4.59 2.18
C VAL A 127 -5.15 6.11 2.23
N GLN A 128 -5.66 6.72 1.15
CA GLN A 128 -5.78 8.18 1.01
C GLN A 128 -6.93 8.75 1.85
N SER A 129 -8.02 8.01 1.98
CA SER A 129 -9.18 8.39 2.79
C SER A 129 -9.81 7.13 3.37
N ASP A 130 -10.53 7.26 4.47
CA ASP A 130 -11.18 6.15 5.15
C ASP A 130 -11.85 5.19 4.18
N SER A 131 -11.49 3.91 4.29
CA SER A 131 -11.90 2.88 3.36
C SER A 131 -12.46 1.67 4.10
N ALA A 132 -13.53 1.09 3.57
CA ALA A 132 -14.22 -0.04 4.14
C ALA A 132 -13.90 -1.32 3.38
N LEU A 133 -13.07 -2.18 3.94
CA LEU A 133 -12.62 -3.43 3.35
C LEU A 133 -12.90 -4.63 4.29
N ARG A 134 -12.98 -5.82 3.73
CA ARG A 134 -12.87 -7.04 4.55
C ARG A 134 -11.48 -7.07 5.19
N PRO A 135 -11.32 -7.59 6.43
CA PRO A 135 -10.03 -7.60 7.13
C PRO A 135 -9.08 -8.69 6.59
N ASN A 136 -8.94 -8.76 5.27
CA ASN A 136 -8.15 -9.76 4.55
C ASN A 136 -6.83 -9.21 4.03
N TYR A 137 -6.47 -8.00 4.44
CA TYR A 137 -5.26 -7.32 3.99
C TYR A 137 -4.35 -7.02 5.19
N THR A 138 -3.13 -7.51 5.14
CA THR A 138 -2.12 -7.29 6.17
C THR A 138 -1.81 -5.80 6.30
N VAL A 139 -2.12 -5.20 7.45
CA VAL A 139 -1.71 -3.84 7.79
C VAL A 139 -0.31 -3.91 8.39
N PHE A 140 0.63 -3.15 7.86
CA PHE A 140 2.03 -3.22 8.31
C PHE A 140 2.68 -1.86 8.58
N GLY A 141 1.88 -0.78 8.59
CA GLY A 141 2.41 0.54 8.92
C GLY A 141 1.45 1.68 8.67
N THR A 142 1.99 2.89 8.79
CA THR A 142 1.28 4.16 8.63
C THR A 142 2.05 5.12 7.74
N ILE A 143 1.33 6.13 7.24
CA ILE A 143 1.82 7.19 6.36
C ILE A 143 1.91 8.47 7.17
N ASP A 144 3.00 9.23 7.03
CA ASP A 144 3.16 10.52 7.69
C ASP A 144 2.33 11.64 7.00
N GLU A 145 2.24 12.79 7.65
CA GLU A 145 1.46 13.92 7.13
C GLU A 145 1.96 14.44 5.78
N ALA A 146 3.26 14.46 5.56
CA ALA A 146 3.83 14.87 4.27
C ALA A 146 3.45 13.89 3.15
N GLY A 147 3.44 12.61 3.46
CA GLY A 147 2.97 11.54 2.57
C GLY A 147 1.47 11.66 2.28
N LEU A 148 0.67 11.97 3.29
CA LEU A 148 -0.77 12.20 3.12
C LEU A 148 -1.04 13.40 2.21
N ALA A 149 -0.30 14.49 2.37
CA ALA A 149 -0.41 15.65 1.47
C ALA A 149 -0.02 15.30 0.02
N THR A 150 0.97 14.41 -0.16
CA THR A 150 1.33 13.89 -1.49
C THR A 150 0.20 13.04 -2.08
N LEU A 151 -0.41 12.16 -1.28
CA LEU A 151 -1.56 11.35 -1.71
C LEU A 151 -2.78 12.20 -2.08
N ASP A 152 -3.07 13.24 -1.32
CA ASP A 152 -4.18 14.16 -1.60
C ASP A 152 -3.98 14.86 -2.94
N ARG A 153 -2.76 15.28 -3.25
CA ARG A 153 -2.44 15.89 -4.55
C ARG A 153 -2.61 14.92 -5.71
N ILE A 154 -2.19 13.65 -5.52
CA ILE A 154 -2.39 12.60 -6.52
C ILE A 154 -3.88 12.35 -6.72
N ALA A 155 -4.64 12.21 -5.65
CA ALA A 155 -6.08 11.97 -5.70
C ALA A 155 -6.85 13.13 -6.33
N ALA A 156 -6.44 14.38 -6.06
CA ALA A 156 -7.02 15.58 -6.68
C ALA A 156 -6.79 15.62 -8.21
N GLY A 157 -5.72 15.00 -8.70
CA GLY A 157 -5.49 14.84 -10.13
C GLY A 157 -6.46 13.88 -10.81
N GLY A 158 -7.13 13.03 -10.04
CA GLY A 158 -8.11 12.07 -10.54
C GLY A 158 -7.49 10.83 -11.19
N ILE A 159 -8.33 10.07 -11.85
CA ILE A 159 -8.00 8.83 -12.54
C ILE A 159 -8.02 9.10 -14.05
N ALA A 160 -7.07 8.49 -14.77
CA ALA A 160 -6.95 8.70 -16.20
C ALA A 160 -8.19 8.18 -16.93
N ALA A 161 -8.84 9.06 -17.68
CA ALA A 161 -9.97 8.67 -18.52
C ALA A 161 -9.52 7.74 -19.65
N THR A 162 -10.41 6.84 -20.03
CA THR A 162 -10.25 5.98 -21.22
C THR A 162 -11.35 6.29 -22.24
N PRO A 163 -11.21 5.86 -23.51
CA PRO A 163 -12.28 6.04 -24.50
C PRO A 163 -13.63 5.43 -24.06
N ASP A 164 -13.59 4.34 -23.30
CA ASP A 164 -14.78 3.60 -22.86
C ASP A 164 -15.31 4.11 -21.51
N ASP A 165 -14.48 4.78 -20.71
CA ASP A 165 -14.85 5.35 -19.40
C ASP A 165 -14.23 6.75 -19.23
N PRO A 166 -15.00 7.82 -19.50
CA PRO A 166 -14.52 9.20 -19.39
C PRO A 166 -14.42 9.72 -17.95
N ALA A 167 -15.01 9.01 -16.96
CA ALA A 167 -14.99 9.41 -15.55
C ALA A 167 -14.78 8.21 -14.62
N PRO A 168 -13.63 7.52 -14.76
CA PRO A 168 -13.39 6.29 -14.01
C PRO A 168 -13.23 6.56 -12.51
N VAL A 169 -13.66 5.58 -11.72
CA VAL A 169 -13.44 5.54 -10.26
C VAL A 169 -12.36 4.53 -9.86
N ASP A 170 -11.79 3.83 -10.83
CA ASP A 170 -10.73 2.84 -10.65
C ASP A 170 -9.86 2.79 -11.92
N GLY A 171 -8.57 2.95 -11.77
CA GLY A 171 -7.65 2.93 -12.90
C GLY A 171 -6.30 3.60 -12.60
N ALA A 172 -5.53 3.88 -13.63
CA ALA A 172 -4.27 4.57 -13.48
C ALA A 172 -4.49 6.01 -12.99
N PRO A 173 -3.65 6.54 -12.07
CA PRO A 173 -3.74 7.94 -11.69
C PRO A 173 -3.47 8.85 -12.90
N ALA A 174 -4.29 9.91 -13.08
CA ALA A 174 -4.13 10.88 -14.16
C ALA A 174 -2.83 11.68 -14.02
N LEU A 175 -2.37 11.89 -12.78
CA LEU A 175 -0.99 12.31 -12.49
C LEU A 175 -0.15 11.04 -12.33
N PRO A 176 0.68 10.65 -13.31
CA PRO A 176 1.50 9.45 -13.21
C PRO A 176 2.40 9.48 -11.98
N VAL A 177 2.40 8.40 -11.23
CA VAL A 177 3.19 8.25 -10.00
C VAL A 177 4.22 7.16 -10.20
N GLU A 178 5.49 7.52 -10.08
CA GLU A 178 6.61 6.59 -10.07
C GLU A 178 7.32 6.64 -8.72
N ILE A 179 7.60 5.50 -8.13
CA ILE A 179 8.53 5.41 -7.00
C ILE A 179 9.94 5.50 -7.54
N CYS A 180 10.53 6.69 -7.50
CA CYS A 180 11.91 6.91 -7.95
C CYS A 180 12.90 6.12 -7.09
N ARG A 181 12.62 6.02 -5.78
CA ARG A 181 13.44 5.28 -4.82
C ARG A 181 12.72 5.03 -3.51
N ALA A 182 12.93 3.83 -2.93
CA ALA A 182 12.57 3.50 -1.56
C ALA A 182 13.83 3.47 -0.68
N THR A 183 13.85 4.25 0.42
CA THR A 183 15.02 4.35 1.32
C THR A 183 14.60 4.18 2.77
N ARG A 184 15.33 3.32 3.50
CA ARG A 184 15.20 3.21 4.95
C ARG A 184 15.75 4.49 5.59
N GLY A 185 14.98 5.07 6.53
CA GLY A 185 15.45 6.14 7.41
C GLY A 185 16.58 5.67 8.34
N ARG A 186 17.41 6.61 8.75
CA ARG A 186 18.47 6.36 9.75
C ARG A 186 17.87 6.25 11.14
#